data_ac4809268544e048e01c42802321edb8
#
_entry.id   ac4809268544e048e01c42802321edb8
#
_cell.length_a   1.000
_cell.length_b   1.000
_cell.length_c   1.000
_cell.angle_alpha   90.00
_cell.angle_beta   90.00
_cell.angle_gamma   90.00
#
_symmetry.space_group_name_H-M   'P 1'
#
loop_
_entity.id
_entity.type
_entity.pdbx_description
1 polymer ?
#
loop_
_entity_poly.entity_id
_entity_poly.type
_entity_poly.pdbx_seq_one_letter_code
_entity_poly.pdbx_strand_id
1 'polypeptide(L)'
;MIAVAFGVMLLGKADTVLVERLRNTLSDALAPIYGAVSQPVNAVEEAIDEIRGLAALRSDNAKLREENERLRRWHAAALGLEAENTLLRRQLGFMPEGTPNFHAARVVADGGGTYARAVLLAVPPQHAIRKGQVALDERGFVGRVTEVGSRSARVLLATDMNSRIPVTLEGSSARAVMAGTNGARPRLANWPEGVIPQEGERVVTSAEANAFPAGLPVGVVRRSAQGSPEVELFARLDNLEMVRLFDFGLSGILPPEAVARPEPRPARR
;
A
#
# COMPACT_ATOMS: atom_id res chain seq x y z
N MET A 1 -40.74 -88.13 16.61
CA MET A 1 -39.85 -87.34 15.77
C MET A 1 -40.31 -85.90 15.60
N ILE A 2 -41.52 -85.57 15.27
CA ILE A 2 -42.04 -84.23 15.03
C ILE A 2 -42.03 -83.34 16.31
N ALA A 3 -42.35 -83.89 17.48
CA ALA A 3 -42.33 -83.16 18.77
C ALA A 3 -40.96 -82.74 19.21
N VAL A 4 -39.92 -83.49 18.91
CA VAL A 4 -38.53 -83.16 19.25
C VAL A 4 -38.05 -82.06 18.33
N ALA A 5 -38.41 -82.08 17.03
CA ALA A 5 -38.01 -80.99 16.12
C ALA A 5 -38.68 -79.64 16.48
N PHE A 6 -39.89 -79.67 16.98
CA PHE A 6 -40.65 -78.48 17.41
C PHE A 6 -40.05 -77.93 18.75
N GLY A 7 -39.56 -78.79 19.66
CA GLY A 7 -38.87 -78.42 20.91
C GLY A 7 -37.56 -77.73 20.62
N VAL A 8 -36.75 -78.26 19.70
CA VAL A 8 -35.46 -77.65 19.30
C VAL A 8 -35.66 -76.30 18.58
N MET A 9 -36.71 -76.20 17.80
CA MET A 9 -37.07 -74.95 17.09
C MET A 9 -37.55 -73.83 18.07
N LEU A 10 -38.23 -74.21 19.16
CA LEU A 10 -38.64 -73.29 20.22
C LEU A 10 -37.46 -72.85 21.10
N LEU A 11 -36.51 -73.76 21.42
CA LEU A 11 -35.29 -73.37 22.11
C LEU A 11 -34.40 -72.42 21.30
N GLY A 12 -34.28 -72.64 19.97
CA GLY A 12 -33.50 -71.77 19.10
C GLY A 12 -34.10 -70.36 18.95
N LYS A 13 -35.43 -70.22 19.12
CA LYS A 13 -36.10 -68.91 19.04
C LYS A 13 -36.08 -68.15 20.37
N ALA A 14 -35.95 -68.85 21.49
CA ALA A 14 -35.81 -68.24 22.81
C ALA A 14 -34.45 -67.63 23.06
N ASP A 15 -33.39 -68.19 22.47
CA ASP A 15 -32.02 -67.67 22.64
C ASP A 15 -31.82 -66.31 21.95
N THR A 16 -32.48 -66.05 20.81
CA THR A 16 -32.29 -64.76 20.10
C THR A 16 -32.89 -63.59 20.90
N VAL A 17 -34.01 -63.77 21.53
CA VAL A 17 -34.67 -62.70 22.33
C VAL A 17 -33.96 -62.47 23.65
N LEU A 18 -33.38 -63.53 24.24
CA LEU A 18 -32.55 -63.43 25.45
C LEU A 18 -31.23 -62.70 25.16
N VAL A 19 -30.56 -63.04 24.06
CA VAL A 19 -29.32 -62.40 23.64
C VAL A 19 -29.53 -60.93 23.30
N GLU A 20 -30.62 -60.58 22.61
CA GLU A 20 -30.96 -59.18 22.33
C GLU A 20 -31.27 -58.37 23.59
N ARG A 21 -32.00 -58.94 24.53
CA ARG A 21 -32.28 -58.29 25.83
C ARG A 21 -31.03 -58.15 26.67
N LEU A 22 -30.15 -59.13 26.68
CA LEU A 22 -28.88 -59.06 27.39
C LEU A 22 -27.93 -57.99 26.78
N ARG A 23 -27.93 -57.93 25.42
CA ARG A 23 -27.13 -56.95 24.72
C ARG A 23 -27.64 -55.49 24.96
N ASN A 24 -28.96 -55.31 24.93
CA ASN A 24 -29.53 -53.99 25.18
C ASN A 24 -29.38 -53.56 26.66
N THR A 25 -29.56 -54.46 27.61
CA THR A 25 -29.31 -54.15 29.06
C THR A 25 -27.84 -53.89 29.35
N LEU A 26 -26.91 -54.59 28.72
CA LEU A 26 -25.46 -54.31 28.82
C LEU A 26 -25.09 -52.97 28.16
N SER A 27 -25.69 -52.67 27.00
CA SER A 27 -25.47 -51.40 26.34
C SER A 27 -25.98 -50.21 27.17
N ASP A 28 -27.19 -50.35 27.76
CA ASP A 28 -27.80 -49.33 28.61
C ASP A 28 -27.04 -49.18 29.96
N ALA A 29 -26.47 -50.24 30.50
CA ALA A 29 -25.67 -50.18 31.72
C ALA A 29 -24.27 -49.59 31.47
N LEU A 30 -23.74 -49.72 30.26
CA LEU A 30 -22.42 -49.16 29.88
C LEU A 30 -22.52 -47.73 29.33
N ALA A 31 -23.71 -47.31 28.84
CA ALA A 31 -23.91 -45.96 28.32
C ALA A 31 -23.48 -44.83 29.31
N PRO A 32 -23.85 -44.85 30.61
CA PRO A 32 -23.42 -43.84 31.54
C PRO A 32 -21.91 -43.82 31.82
N ILE A 33 -21.25 -45.00 31.66
CA ILE A 33 -19.81 -45.09 31.87
C ILE A 33 -19.02 -44.43 30.72
N TYR A 34 -19.49 -44.58 29.49
CA TYR A 34 -18.89 -43.89 28.32
C TYR A 34 -19.05 -42.36 28.42
N GLY A 35 -20.19 -41.87 28.90
CA GLY A 35 -20.41 -40.44 29.15
C GLY A 35 -19.56 -39.87 30.28
N ALA A 36 -19.30 -40.63 31.32
CA ALA A 36 -18.50 -40.18 32.46
C ALA A 36 -16.97 -40.19 32.17
N VAL A 37 -16.51 -40.98 31.21
CA VAL A 37 -15.08 -41.02 30.82
C VAL A 37 -14.72 -39.97 29.78
N SER A 38 -15.69 -39.56 28.92
CA SER A 38 -15.45 -38.56 27.89
C SER A 38 -15.53 -37.10 28.40
N GLN A 39 -16.27 -36.85 29.51
CA GLN A 39 -16.35 -35.50 30.09
C GLN A 39 -15.02 -34.93 30.60
N PRO A 40 -14.16 -35.67 31.32
CA PRO A 40 -12.89 -35.13 31.78
C PRO A 40 -11.89 -34.85 30.63
N VAL A 41 -11.97 -35.59 29.51
CA VAL A 41 -11.10 -35.37 28.36
C VAL A 41 -11.41 -34.04 27.69
N ASN A 42 -12.68 -33.72 27.45
CA ASN A 42 -13.12 -32.47 26.85
C ASN A 42 -12.79 -31.26 27.77
N ALA A 43 -12.98 -31.42 29.08
CA ALA A 43 -12.62 -30.36 30.04
C ALA A 43 -11.11 -30.09 30.11
N VAL A 44 -10.28 -31.09 29.87
CA VAL A 44 -8.81 -30.92 29.80
C VAL A 44 -8.42 -30.25 28.49
N GLU A 45 -9.05 -30.61 27.36
CA GLU A 45 -8.83 -29.93 26.09
C GLU A 45 -9.22 -28.46 26.13
N GLU A 46 -10.40 -28.13 26.67
CA GLU A 46 -10.85 -26.76 26.88
C GLU A 46 -9.90 -25.96 27.78
N ALA A 47 -9.43 -26.54 28.87
CA ALA A 47 -8.45 -25.90 29.77
C ALA A 47 -7.09 -25.66 29.08
N ILE A 48 -6.64 -26.59 28.24
CA ILE A 48 -5.41 -26.44 27.47
C ILE A 48 -5.57 -25.33 26.43
N ASP A 49 -6.68 -25.25 25.75
CA ASP A 49 -6.93 -24.22 24.74
C ASP A 49 -7.09 -22.83 25.38
N GLU A 50 -7.69 -22.75 26.55
CA GLU A 50 -7.76 -21.52 27.33
C GLU A 50 -6.37 -21.04 27.78
N ILE A 51 -5.53 -21.97 28.26
CA ILE A 51 -4.13 -21.64 28.62
C ILE A 51 -3.32 -21.21 27.40
N ARG A 52 -3.49 -21.88 26.27
CA ARG A 52 -2.84 -21.48 25.00
C ARG A 52 -3.31 -20.10 24.56
N GLY A 53 -4.61 -19.83 24.65
CA GLY A 53 -5.19 -18.52 24.35
C GLY A 53 -4.62 -17.41 25.24
N LEU A 54 -4.51 -17.65 26.54
CA LEU A 54 -3.88 -16.71 27.49
C LEU A 54 -2.39 -16.50 27.20
N ALA A 55 -1.65 -17.57 26.83
CA ALA A 55 -0.25 -17.46 26.47
C ALA A 55 -0.07 -16.65 25.17
N ALA A 56 -0.92 -16.88 24.17
CA ALA A 56 -0.93 -16.10 22.92
C ALA A 56 -1.23 -14.62 23.19
N LEU A 57 -2.27 -14.33 23.97
CA LEU A 57 -2.62 -12.94 24.36
C LEU A 57 -1.47 -12.23 25.11
N ARG A 58 -0.77 -12.94 26.00
CA ARG A 58 0.40 -12.37 26.69
C ARG A 58 1.55 -12.10 25.74
N SER A 59 1.81 -13.03 24.82
CA SER A 59 2.83 -12.86 23.76
C SER A 59 2.51 -11.66 22.88
N ASP A 60 1.27 -11.54 22.41
CA ASP A 60 0.85 -10.42 21.57
C ASP A 60 0.86 -9.09 22.33
N ASN A 61 0.47 -9.10 23.61
CA ASN A 61 0.58 -7.90 24.45
C ASN A 61 2.04 -7.47 24.65
N ALA A 62 2.96 -8.43 24.82
CA ALA A 62 4.38 -8.13 24.91
C ALA A 62 4.93 -7.54 23.59
N LYS A 63 4.58 -8.14 22.45
CA LYS A 63 4.95 -7.63 21.12
C LYS A 63 4.40 -6.23 20.87
N LEU A 64 3.12 -6.00 21.18
CA LEU A 64 2.49 -4.69 21.03
C LEU A 64 3.13 -3.62 21.94
N ARG A 65 3.55 -3.98 23.14
CA ARG A 65 4.29 -3.07 24.02
C ARG A 65 5.65 -2.72 23.45
N GLU A 66 6.40 -3.72 22.98
CA GLU A 66 7.70 -3.49 22.36
C GLU A 66 7.58 -2.62 21.10
N GLU A 67 6.58 -2.90 20.26
CA GLU A 67 6.31 -2.08 19.08
C GLU A 67 5.93 -0.65 19.45
N ASN A 68 5.08 -0.46 20.46
CA ASN A 68 4.70 0.86 20.95
C ASN A 68 5.91 1.64 21.49
N GLU A 69 6.79 0.99 22.26
CA GLU A 69 8.03 1.59 22.73
C GLU A 69 8.98 1.94 21.58
N ARG A 70 9.08 1.08 20.58
CA ARG A 70 9.84 1.35 19.37
C ARG A 70 9.29 2.55 18.62
N LEU A 71 7.96 2.60 18.41
CA LEU A 71 7.30 3.72 17.74
C LEU A 71 7.49 5.04 18.54
N ARG A 72 7.39 5.01 19.87
CA ARG A 72 7.66 6.19 20.72
C ARG A 72 9.09 6.67 20.58
N ARG A 73 10.09 5.78 20.54
CA ARG A 73 11.50 6.16 20.32
C ARG A 73 11.69 6.79 18.94
N TRP A 74 11.11 6.21 17.90
CA TRP A 74 11.13 6.78 16.56
C TRP A 74 10.47 8.16 16.51
N HIS A 75 9.32 8.31 17.15
CA HIS A 75 8.60 9.59 17.22
C HIS A 75 9.44 10.66 17.95
N ALA A 76 10.05 10.33 19.06
CA ALA A 76 10.92 11.25 19.79
C ALA A 76 12.14 11.65 18.97
N ALA A 77 12.78 10.69 18.26
CA ALA A 77 13.90 10.99 17.36
C ALA A 77 13.45 11.89 16.19
N ALA A 78 12.29 11.65 15.60
CA ALA A 78 11.74 12.47 14.52
C ALA A 78 11.49 13.92 14.97
N LEU A 79 10.89 14.12 16.15
CA LEU A 79 10.70 15.45 16.75
C LEU A 79 12.04 16.15 17.03
N GLY A 80 13.04 15.42 17.49
CA GLY A 80 14.39 15.96 17.71
C GLY A 80 15.03 16.45 16.41
N LEU A 81 14.98 15.62 15.36
CA LEU A 81 15.50 15.98 14.04
C LEU A 81 14.73 17.14 13.40
N GLU A 82 13.43 17.22 13.59
CA GLU A 82 12.62 18.34 13.10
C GLU A 82 12.99 19.66 13.81
N ALA A 83 13.18 19.62 15.12
CA ALA A 83 13.64 20.78 15.89
C ALA A 83 15.04 21.24 15.46
N GLU A 84 15.98 20.30 15.28
CA GLU A 84 17.33 20.59 14.79
C GLU A 84 17.29 21.16 13.36
N ASN A 85 16.53 20.55 12.46
CA ASN A 85 16.37 21.03 11.10
C ASN A 85 15.80 22.45 11.06
N THR A 86 14.80 22.73 11.91
CA THR A 86 14.21 24.07 12.06
C THR A 86 15.22 25.08 12.57
N LEU A 87 16.05 24.69 13.52
CA LEU A 87 17.14 25.54 14.06
C LEU A 87 18.18 25.85 12.99
N LEU A 88 18.65 24.82 12.27
CA LEU A 88 19.62 24.97 11.19
C LEU A 88 19.09 25.86 10.06
N ARG A 89 17.83 25.69 9.67
CA ARG A 89 17.19 26.56 8.66
C ARG A 89 17.14 28.02 9.11
N ARG A 90 16.80 28.29 10.37
CA ARG A 90 16.82 29.66 10.91
C ARG A 90 18.25 30.27 10.90
N GLN A 91 19.25 29.48 11.28
CA GLN A 91 20.66 29.94 11.25
C GLN A 91 21.13 30.25 9.82
N LEU A 92 20.65 29.48 8.82
CA LEU A 92 20.96 29.72 7.41
C LEU A 92 20.11 30.84 6.79
N GLY A 93 19.21 31.48 7.54
CA GLY A 93 18.27 32.49 7.01
C GLY A 93 17.23 31.88 6.04
N PHE A 94 17.10 30.57 6.05
CA PHE A 94 16.12 29.88 5.21
C PHE A 94 14.73 30.07 5.82
N MET A 95 13.90 30.91 5.21
CA MET A 95 12.48 30.96 5.55
C MET A 95 11.83 29.66 5.06
N PRO A 96 11.25 28.85 5.95
CA PRO A 96 10.46 27.70 5.51
C PRO A 96 9.28 28.26 4.68
N GLU A 97 9.22 27.90 3.41
CA GLU A 97 7.97 28.03 2.68
C GLU A 97 6.92 27.25 3.47
N GLY A 98 5.79 27.91 3.80
CA GLY A 98 4.73 27.33 4.64
C GLY A 98 4.32 25.95 4.14
N THR A 99 3.66 25.20 4.99
CA THR A 99 3.04 23.90 4.59
C THR A 99 2.29 24.12 3.29
N PRO A 100 2.63 23.44 2.20
CA PRO A 100 2.01 23.69 0.91
C PRO A 100 0.51 23.45 1.03
N ASN A 101 -0.28 24.42 0.57
CA ASN A 101 -1.72 24.24 0.48
C ASN A 101 -2.00 23.05 -0.44
N PHE A 102 -2.92 22.19 -0.03
CA PHE A 102 -3.36 21.11 -0.89
C PHE A 102 -4.88 21.13 -1.09
N HIS A 103 -5.29 20.62 -2.23
CA HIS A 103 -6.69 20.39 -2.56
C HIS A 103 -6.91 18.91 -2.85
N ALA A 104 -7.85 18.29 -2.16
CA ALA A 104 -8.26 16.94 -2.48
C ALA A 104 -9.20 16.96 -3.70
N ALA A 105 -8.94 16.10 -4.66
CA ALA A 105 -9.72 15.99 -5.88
C ALA A 105 -10.03 14.52 -6.19
N ARG A 106 -11.24 14.26 -6.68
CA ARG A 106 -11.67 12.92 -7.06
C ARG A 106 -11.29 12.64 -8.51
N VAL A 107 -10.78 11.45 -8.76
CA VAL A 107 -10.57 10.93 -10.11
C VAL A 107 -11.94 10.58 -10.72
N VAL A 108 -12.24 11.16 -11.87
CA VAL A 108 -13.53 10.96 -12.58
C VAL A 108 -13.38 10.15 -13.86
N ALA A 109 -12.21 10.13 -14.43
CA ALA A 109 -11.89 9.28 -15.56
C ALA A 109 -10.41 8.94 -15.59
N ASP A 110 -10.10 7.70 -15.97
CA ASP A 110 -8.78 7.34 -16.44
C ASP A 110 -8.69 7.83 -17.90
N GLY A 111 -7.92 8.89 -18.11
CA GLY A 111 -7.66 9.44 -19.43
C GLY A 111 -6.68 8.60 -20.25
N GLY A 112 -6.43 7.36 -19.82
CA GLY A 112 -5.50 6.42 -20.43
C GLY A 112 -5.88 6.06 -21.86
N GLY A 113 -5.22 6.73 -22.82
CA GLY A 113 -5.14 6.27 -24.21
C GLY A 113 -3.88 5.43 -24.40
N THR A 114 -3.78 4.79 -25.55
CA THR A 114 -2.59 3.99 -25.95
C THR A 114 -1.29 4.83 -25.91
N TYR A 115 -1.38 6.14 -25.96
CA TYR A 115 -0.25 7.06 -26.08
C TYR A 115 -0.01 7.98 -24.88
N ALA A 116 -0.96 8.11 -23.95
CA ALA A 116 -0.80 8.98 -22.78
C ALA A 116 -1.48 8.38 -21.56
N ARG A 117 -0.73 8.24 -20.48
CA ARG A 117 -1.25 7.81 -19.17
C ARG A 117 -1.52 9.04 -18.31
N ALA A 118 -2.78 9.42 -18.25
CA ALA A 118 -3.23 10.57 -17.49
C ALA A 118 -4.57 10.30 -16.82
N VAL A 119 -4.85 10.95 -15.71
CA VAL A 119 -6.15 10.90 -15.04
C VAL A 119 -6.81 12.29 -15.07
N LEU A 120 -8.12 12.29 -15.20
CA LEU A 120 -8.94 13.48 -15.13
C LEU A 120 -9.55 13.59 -13.72
N LEU A 121 -9.36 14.75 -13.12
CA LEU A 121 -9.85 15.06 -11.79
C LEU A 121 -11.06 16.00 -11.87
N ALA A 122 -12.07 15.78 -11.04
CA ALA A 122 -13.10 16.77 -10.78
C ALA A 122 -12.57 17.80 -9.77
N VAL A 123 -12.61 19.07 -10.16
CA VAL A 123 -12.16 20.18 -9.34
C VAL A 123 -13.30 21.17 -9.16
N PRO A 124 -13.70 21.49 -7.92
CA PRO A 124 -14.66 22.54 -7.66
C PRO A 124 -14.14 23.92 -8.14
N PRO A 125 -14.99 24.78 -8.69
CA PRO A 125 -14.56 26.08 -9.26
C PRO A 125 -13.87 27.02 -8.26
N GLN A 126 -14.13 26.84 -6.97
CA GLN A 126 -13.52 27.66 -5.91
C GLN A 126 -12.07 27.28 -5.61
N HIS A 127 -11.56 26.16 -6.14
CA HIS A 127 -10.19 25.73 -5.93
C HIS A 127 -9.27 26.26 -7.02
N ALA A 128 -8.29 27.07 -6.64
CA ALA A 128 -7.31 27.62 -7.55
C ALA A 128 -6.25 26.56 -7.93
N ILE A 129 -6.63 25.59 -8.74
CA ILE A 129 -5.67 24.62 -9.28
C ILE A 129 -4.84 25.27 -10.37
N ARG A 130 -3.55 24.95 -10.40
CA ARG A 130 -2.60 25.48 -11.37
C ARG A 130 -1.85 24.35 -12.08
N LYS A 131 -1.46 24.60 -13.31
CA LYS A 131 -0.52 23.74 -14.03
C LYS A 131 0.80 23.67 -13.27
N GLY A 132 1.37 22.46 -13.17
CA GLY A 132 2.61 22.23 -12.45
C GLY A 132 2.42 21.71 -11.02
N GLN A 133 1.23 21.82 -10.43
CA GLN A 133 0.96 21.23 -9.11
C GLN A 133 1.23 19.73 -9.09
N VAL A 134 1.71 19.26 -7.95
CA VAL A 134 2.09 17.85 -7.72
C VAL A 134 0.88 17.08 -7.21
N ALA A 135 0.60 15.95 -7.82
CA ALA A 135 -0.43 15.01 -7.37
C ALA A 135 0.19 13.88 -6.53
N LEU A 136 -0.31 13.71 -5.31
CA LEU A 136 0.07 12.64 -4.39
C LEU A 136 -1.18 11.84 -4.01
N ASP A 137 -1.02 10.53 -3.83
CA ASP A 137 -1.97 9.70 -3.11
C ASP A 137 -1.57 9.55 -1.63
N GLU A 138 -2.17 8.58 -0.92
CA GLU A 138 -1.82 8.30 0.48
C GLU A 138 -0.42 7.72 0.65
N ARG A 139 0.15 7.14 -0.39
CA ARG A 139 1.38 6.35 -0.37
C ARG A 139 2.57 7.09 -0.98
N GLY A 140 2.32 7.94 -1.98
CA GLY A 140 3.41 8.63 -2.65
C GLY A 140 3.02 9.40 -3.90
N PHE A 141 4.01 9.60 -4.73
CA PHE A 141 3.94 10.43 -5.92
C PHE A 141 3.12 9.76 -7.04
N VAL A 142 2.10 10.48 -7.53
CA VAL A 142 1.22 10.04 -8.63
C VAL A 142 1.63 10.68 -9.95
N GLY A 143 1.85 11.99 -9.95
CA GLY A 143 2.13 12.72 -11.19
C GLY A 143 2.07 14.23 -11.01
N ARG A 144 1.85 14.95 -12.13
CA ARG A 144 1.78 16.42 -12.17
C ARG A 144 0.61 16.92 -13.00
N VAL A 145 -0.01 18.01 -12.56
CA VAL A 145 -1.07 18.70 -13.32
C VAL A 145 -0.48 19.30 -14.60
N THR A 146 -0.99 18.89 -15.75
CA THR A 146 -0.57 19.38 -17.08
C THR A 146 -1.57 20.33 -17.71
N GLU A 147 -2.85 20.13 -17.44
CA GLU A 147 -3.93 20.94 -17.99
C GLU A 147 -4.95 21.26 -16.90
N VAL A 148 -5.51 22.45 -16.96
CA VAL A 148 -6.54 22.90 -16.03
C VAL A 148 -7.70 23.46 -16.81
N GLY A 149 -8.88 22.88 -16.62
CA GLY A 149 -10.14 23.38 -17.14
C GLY A 149 -10.93 24.12 -16.07
N SER A 150 -12.15 24.55 -16.41
CA SER A 150 -13.02 25.28 -15.48
C SER A 150 -13.54 24.44 -14.31
N ARG A 151 -13.68 23.12 -14.48
CA ARG A 151 -14.21 22.17 -13.49
C ARG A 151 -13.41 20.86 -13.45
N SER A 152 -12.28 20.81 -14.12
CA SER A 152 -11.46 19.62 -14.22
C SER A 152 -9.99 19.96 -14.29
N ALA A 153 -9.14 19.03 -13.89
CA ALA A 153 -7.70 19.09 -14.07
C ALA A 153 -7.19 17.75 -14.60
N ARG A 154 -6.23 17.78 -15.52
CA ARG A 154 -5.58 16.59 -16.04
C ARG A 154 -4.24 16.42 -15.35
N VAL A 155 -4.01 15.23 -14.79
CA VAL A 155 -2.74 14.85 -14.17
C VAL A 155 -2.05 13.84 -15.06
N LEU A 156 -0.85 14.17 -15.51
CA LEU A 156 0.05 13.26 -16.20
C LEU A 156 0.67 12.31 -15.16
N LEU A 157 0.49 11.02 -15.34
CA LEU A 157 0.99 10.02 -14.41
C LEU A 157 2.51 9.84 -14.50
N ALA A 158 3.12 9.40 -13.42
CA ALA A 158 4.55 9.10 -13.36
C ALA A 158 4.98 8.03 -14.36
N THR A 159 4.06 7.15 -14.76
CA THR A 159 4.28 6.07 -15.73
C THR A 159 4.17 6.51 -17.19
N ASP A 160 3.65 7.71 -17.47
CA ASP A 160 3.50 8.21 -18.85
C ASP A 160 4.85 8.34 -19.55
N MET A 161 4.91 7.99 -20.83
CA MET A 161 6.14 8.05 -21.62
C MET A 161 6.75 9.45 -21.75
N ASN A 162 5.94 10.50 -21.59
CA ASN A 162 6.40 11.89 -21.57
C ASN A 162 6.77 12.38 -20.19
N SER A 163 6.54 11.57 -19.15
CA SER A 163 6.90 11.92 -17.79
C SER A 163 8.40 11.78 -17.57
N ARG A 164 9.02 12.87 -17.11
CA ARG A 164 10.43 12.93 -16.70
C ARG A 164 10.49 13.59 -15.34
N ILE A 165 10.89 12.82 -14.34
CA ILE A 165 10.87 13.23 -12.94
C ILE A 165 12.29 13.13 -12.40
N PRO A 166 12.91 14.25 -12.03
CA PRO A 166 14.19 14.21 -11.35
C PRO A 166 14.02 13.58 -9.98
N VAL A 167 14.85 12.61 -9.69
CA VAL A 167 14.81 11.81 -8.44
C VAL A 167 16.18 11.70 -7.81
N THR A 168 16.18 11.43 -6.51
CA THR A 168 17.38 11.09 -5.74
C THR A 168 17.21 9.70 -5.17
N LEU A 169 18.24 8.88 -5.26
CA LEU A 169 18.36 7.60 -4.61
C LEU A 169 18.85 7.82 -3.19
N GLU A 170 18.05 7.46 -2.17
CA GLU A 170 18.38 7.83 -0.78
C GLU A 170 19.64 7.15 -0.25
N GLY A 171 19.92 5.91 -0.66
CA GLY A 171 21.07 5.15 -0.17
C GLY A 171 22.40 5.69 -0.71
N SER A 172 22.47 5.91 -2.02
CA SER A 172 23.67 6.41 -2.70
C SER A 172 23.73 7.92 -2.79
N SER A 173 22.68 8.65 -2.42
CA SER A 173 22.48 10.09 -2.64
C SER A 173 22.66 10.48 -4.12
N ALA A 174 22.58 9.55 -5.03
CA ALA A 174 22.76 9.79 -6.45
C ALA A 174 21.49 10.38 -7.07
N ARG A 175 21.71 11.34 -7.96
CA ARG A 175 20.64 11.95 -8.75
C ARG A 175 20.41 11.16 -10.02
N ALA A 176 19.16 11.01 -10.39
CA ALA A 176 18.77 10.31 -11.61
C ALA A 176 17.48 10.93 -12.19
N VAL A 177 17.10 10.50 -13.36
CA VAL A 177 15.82 10.85 -13.96
C VAL A 177 14.96 9.60 -14.03
N MET A 178 13.80 9.63 -13.42
CA MET A 178 12.79 8.60 -13.62
C MET A 178 11.97 8.94 -14.86
N ALA A 179 11.97 8.04 -15.85
CA ALA A 179 11.28 8.17 -17.12
C ALA A 179 10.15 7.16 -17.21
N GLY A 180 8.94 7.62 -17.47
CA GLY A 180 7.79 6.77 -17.71
C GLY A 180 7.97 5.94 -18.99
N THR A 181 7.33 4.77 -19.02
CA THR A 181 7.44 3.77 -20.11
C THR A 181 6.08 3.39 -20.67
N ASN A 182 4.99 4.00 -20.20
CA ASN A 182 3.60 3.53 -20.37
C ASN A 182 3.33 2.13 -19.78
N GLY A 183 4.34 1.51 -19.17
CA GLY A 183 4.22 0.26 -18.42
C GLY A 183 3.88 0.51 -16.94
N ALA A 184 3.85 -0.56 -16.16
CA ALA A 184 3.59 -0.48 -14.72
C ALA A 184 4.75 0.18 -13.95
N ARG A 185 5.98 0.07 -14.45
CA ARG A 185 7.19 0.57 -13.80
C ARG A 185 7.93 1.55 -14.71
N PRO A 186 8.13 2.80 -14.26
CA PRO A 186 9.07 3.72 -14.89
C PRO A 186 10.50 3.22 -14.78
N ARG A 187 11.35 3.57 -15.73
CA ARG A 187 12.78 3.25 -15.67
C ARG A 187 13.60 4.40 -15.07
N LEU A 188 14.71 4.06 -14.45
CA LEU A 188 15.74 5.03 -14.11
C LEU A 188 16.66 5.30 -15.31
N ALA A 189 17.09 6.54 -15.45
CA ALA A 189 18.02 6.98 -16.48
C ALA A 189 18.91 8.11 -15.91
N ASN A 190 20.03 8.40 -16.57
CA ASN A 190 20.89 9.55 -16.34
C ASN A 190 21.40 9.66 -14.87
N TRP A 191 21.86 8.56 -14.29
CA TRP A 191 22.59 8.58 -13.03
C TRP A 191 24.11 8.74 -13.26
N PRO A 192 24.87 9.23 -12.27
CA PRO A 192 26.33 9.43 -12.39
C PRO A 192 27.08 8.13 -12.67
N GLU A 193 28.16 8.23 -13.46
CA GLU A 193 29.05 7.10 -13.70
C GLU A 193 29.65 6.59 -12.37
N GLY A 194 29.78 5.27 -12.26
CA GLY A 194 30.30 4.62 -11.05
C GLY A 194 29.25 4.33 -9.97
N VAL A 195 28.04 4.86 -10.09
CA VAL A 195 26.93 4.53 -9.19
C VAL A 195 26.08 3.44 -9.82
N ILE A 196 25.83 2.39 -9.06
CA ILE A 196 24.91 1.33 -9.46
C ILE A 196 23.68 1.39 -8.55
N PRO A 197 22.48 1.75 -9.08
CA PRO A 197 21.26 1.74 -8.30
C PRO A 197 21.04 0.38 -7.64
N GLN A 198 20.90 0.35 -6.31
CA GLN A 198 20.73 -0.90 -5.56
C GLN A 198 19.27 -1.32 -5.55
N GLU A 199 19.03 -2.63 -5.65
CA GLU A 199 17.68 -3.16 -5.52
C GLU A 199 17.12 -2.90 -4.10
N GLY A 200 15.87 -2.40 -4.01
CA GLY A 200 15.25 -2.00 -2.76
C GLY A 200 15.63 -0.60 -2.28
N GLU A 201 16.55 0.09 -2.96
CA GLU A 201 16.93 1.46 -2.63
C GLU A 201 15.74 2.41 -2.81
N ARG A 202 15.54 3.28 -1.85
CA ARG A 202 14.42 4.22 -1.85
C ARG A 202 14.65 5.37 -2.82
N VAL A 203 13.59 5.72 -3.55
CA VAL A 203 13.60 6.78 -4.57
C VAL A 203 12.67 7.90 -4.10
N VAL A 204 13.20 9.12 -4.07
CA VAL A 204 12.46 10.35 -3.72
C VAL A 204 12.63 11.39 -4.82
N THR A 205 11.74 12.37 -4.88
CA THR A 205 11.89 13.48 -5.83
C THR A 205 13.11 14.33 -5.50
N SER A 206 13.74 14.90 -6.54
CA SER A 206 14.83 15.88 -6.44
C SER A 206 14.32 17.28 -6.77
N ALA A 207 14.90 18.31 -6.13
CA ALA A 207 14.59 19.72 -6.45
C ALA A 207 15.27 20.21 -7.74
N GLU A 208 15.88 19.33 -8.52
CA GLU A 208 16.49 19.72 -9.78
C GLU A 208 15.49 20.35 -10.74
N ALA A 209 15.97 21.30 -11.49
CA ALA A 209 15.15 22.05 -12.44
C ALA A 209 13.98 22.84 -11.79
N ASN A 210 13.92 22.95 -10.47
CA ASN A 210 12.83 23.60 -9.75
C ASN A 210 11.42 23.07 -10.20
N ALA A 211 11.37 21.79 -10.60
CA ALA A 211 10.15 21.18 -11.14
C ALA A 211 9.33 20.47 -10.06
N PHE A 212 10.00 19.98 -9.03
CA PHE A 212 9.40 19.26 -7.91
C PHE A 212 10.11 19.66 -6.60
N PRO A 213 9.41 19.63 -5.45
CA PRO A 213 10.10 19.71 -4.16
C PRO A 213 10.93 18.45 -3.95
N ALA A 214 12.04 18.57 -3.25
CA ALA A 214 12.84 17.41 -2.86
C ALA A 214 12.15 16.58 -1.78
N GLY A 215 12.37 15.27 -1.80
CA GLY A 215 12.02 14.35 -0.71
C GLY A 215 10.61 13.77 -0.76
N LEU A 216 9.81 14.01 -1.82
CA LEU A 216 8.52 13.31 -1.95
C LEU A 216 8.76 11.81 -2.23
N PRO A 217 8.07 10.90 -1.51
CA PRO A 217 8.23 9.48 -1.71
C PRO A 217 7.70 9.04 -3.07
N VAL A 218 8.56 8.39 -3.88
CA VAL A 218 8.22 7.92 -5.22
C VAL A 218 8.07 6.40 -5.24
N GLY A 219 9.08 5.67 -4.77
CA GLY A 219 9.07 4.21 -4.83
C GLY A 219 10.38 3.58 -4.37
N VAL A 220 10.62 2.38 -4.85
CA VAL A 220 11.87 1.64 -4.63
C VAL A 220 12.44 1.12 -5.94
N VAL A 221 13.76 1.02 -6.01
CA VAL A 221 14.46 0.45 -7.17
C VAL A 221 14.17 -1.03 -7.27
N ARG A 222 13.83 -1.49 -8.47
CA ARG A 222 13.71 -2.90 -8.86
C ARG A 222 14.51 -3.16 -10.13
N ARG A 223 14.91 -4.39 -10.35
CA ARG A 223 15.51 -4.80 -11.61
C ARG A 223 14.46 -5.41 -12.53
N SER A 224 14.46 -4.99 -13.79
CA SER A 224 13.65 -5.63 -14.82
C SER A 224 14.21 -7.03 -15.16
N ALA A 225 13.47 -7.82 -15.93
CA ALA A 225 13.96 -9.11 -16.44
C ALA A 225 15.23 -8.98 -17.29
N GLN A 226 15.44 -7.80 -17.90
CA GLN A 226 16.64 -7.49 -18.68
C GLN A 226 17.77 -6.87 -17.83
N GLY A 227 17.62 -6.79 -16.51
CA GLY A 227 18.61 -6.22 -15.59
C GLY A 227 18.63 -4.69 -15.50
N SER A 228 17.79 -3.99 -16.25
CA SER A 228 17.69 -2.52 -16.18
C SER A 228 17.01 -2.05 -14.88
N PRO A 229 17.48 -0.95 -14.28
CA PRO A 229 16.84 -0.41 -13.07
C PRO A 229 15.52 0.27 -13.41
N GLU A 230 14.47 -0.17 -12.73
CA GLU A 230 13.10 0.37 -12.79
C GLU A 230 12.68 0.84 -11.39
N VAL A 231 11.60 1.60 -11.31
CA VAL A 231 11.03 2.05 -10.04
C VAL A 231 9.68 1.41 -9.81
N GLU A 232 9.54 0.66 -8.73
CA GLU A 232 8.25 0.22 -8.23
C GLU A 232 7.65 1.36 -7.38
N LEU A 233 6.60 1.97 -7.90
CA LEU A 233 5.97 3.13 -7.26
C LEU A 233 5.24 2.74 -5.98
N PHE A 234 5.27 3.61 -4.96
CA PHE A 234 4.44 3.45 -3.77
C PHE A 234 2.97 3.70 -4.06
N ALA A 235 2.68 4.68 -4.93
CA ALA A 235 1.33 5.00 -5.38
C ALA A 235 0.72 3.88 -6.22
N ARG A 236 -0.54 3.57 -5.98
CA ARG A 236 -1.32 2.60 -6.79
C ARG A 236 -2.02 3.32 -7.93
N LEU A 237 -1.36 3.43 -9.07
CA LEU A 237 -1.89 4.16 -10.22
C LEU A 237 -3.08 3.48 -10.91
N ASP A 238 -3.25 2.18 -10.70
CA ASP A 238 -4.34 1.40 -11.32
C ASP A 238 -5.69 1.55 -10.60
N ASN A 239 -5.69 2.07 -9.37
CA ASN A 239 -6.92 2.24 -8.58
C ASN A 239 -6.90 3.59 -7.82
N LEU A 240 -6.78 4.68 -8.57
CA LEU A 240 -6.79 6.03 -8.02
C LEU A 240 -8.23 6.53 -7.90
N GLU A 241 -8.72 6.70 -6.67
CA GLU A 241 -10.03 7.30 -6.39
C GLU A 241 -9.91 8.78 -6.02
N MET A 242 -8.94 9.10 -5.18
CA MET A 242 -8.67 10.44 -4.66
C MET A 242 -7.20 10.78 -4.76
N VAL A 243 -6.90 12.02 -5.13
CA VAL A 243 -5.53 12.56 -5.10
C VAL A 243 -5.52 13.90 -4.40
N ARG A 244 -4.39 14.23 -3.80
CA ARG A 244 -4.12 15.53 -3.20
C ARG A 244 -3.21 16.32 -4.14
N LEU A 245 -3.64 17.51 -4.54
CA LEU A 245 -2.90 18.43 -5.38
C LEU A 245 -2.21 19.46 -4.51
N PHE A 246 -0.89 19.46 -4.51
CA PHE A 246 -0.06 20.35 -3.70
C PHE A 246 0.52 21.46 -4.58
N ASP A 247 0.39 22.70 -4.12
CA ASP A 247 1.04 23.85 -4.72
C ASP A 247 2.32 24.20 -3.94
N PHE A 248 3.46 23.89 -4.53
CA PHE A 248 4.77 24.21 -3.96
C PHE A 248 5.34 25.51 -4.53
N GLY A 249 4.58 26.28 -5.32
CA GLY A 249 5.07 27.50 -5.95
C GLY A 249 6.13 27.30 -7.03
N LEU A 250 6.36 26.05 -7.47
CA LEU A 250 7.44 25.69 -8.39
C LEU A 250 6.95 25.76 -9.83
N SER A 251 7.57 26.58 -10.67
CA SER A 251 7.20 26.78 -12.07
C SER A 251 8.10 26.03 -13.07
N GLY A 252 9.11 25.30 -12.59
CA GLY A 252 10.14 24.70 -13.45
C GLY A 252 11.16 25.71 -13.97
N ILE A 253 12.10 25.26 -14.82
CA ILE A 253 13.18 26.11 -15.36
C ILE A 253 12.67 27.19 -16.33
N LEU A 254 11.55 26.94 -17.01
CA LEU A 254 11.00 27.87 -17.98
C LEU A 254 9.80 28.59 -17.37
N PRO A 255 9.87 29.92 -17.20
CA PRO A 255 8.70 30.70 -16.86
C PRO A 255 7.63 30.49 -17.94
N PRO A 256 6.32 30.50 -17.58
CA PRO A 256 5.24 30.21 -18.51
C PRO A 256 5.21 31.18 -19.72
N GLU A 257 5.78 32.34 -19.59
CA GLU A 257 5.90 33.34 -20.66
C GLU A 257 6.94 32.98 -21.75
N ALA A 258 7.93 32.12 -21.43
CA ALA A 258 8.94 31.69 -22.40
C ALA A 258 8.43 30.61 -23.37
N VAL A 259 7.26 30.03 -23.10
CA VAL A 259 6.61 29.00 -23.95
C VAL A 259 5.54 29.57 -24.86
N ALA A 260 5.13 30.83 -24.68
CA ALA A 260 4.25 31.52 -25.61
C ALA A 260 5.03 31.72 -26.92
N ARG A 261 4.77 30.86 -27.91
CA ARG A 261 5.20 31.14 -29.29
C ARG A 261 4.72 32.54 -29.67
N PRO A 262 5.59 33.45 -30.17
CA PRO A 262 5.14 34.69 -30.68
C PRO A 262 4.16 34.41 -31.82
N GLU A 263 2.92 34.88 -31.69
CA GLU A 263 1.97 34.87 -32.80
C GLU A 263 2.62 35.50 -34.02
N PRO A 264 2.56 34.89 -35.21
CA PRO A 264 3.07 35.50 -36.42
C PRO A 264 2.29 36.79 -36.65
N ARG A 265 3.00 37.92 -36.62
CA ARG A 265 2.42 39.22 -36.96
C ARG A 265 1.79 39.13 -38.34
N PRO A 266 0.51 39.52 -38.50
CA PRO A 266 -0.10 39.56 -39.85
C PRO A 266 0.71 40.51 -40.72
N ALA A 267 1.11 40.03 -41.89
CA ALA A 267 1.79 40.84 -42.87
C ALA A 267 0.92 42.03 -43.24
N ARG A 268 1.39 43.25 -42.94
CA ARG A 268 0.75 44.49 -43.47
C ARG A 268 0.86 44.45 -44.99
N ARG A 269 -0.30 44.47 -45.65
CA ARG A 269 -0.43 44.83 -47.07
C ARG A 269 -0.38 46.32 -47.23
#